data_a622facc14a7785c1d2d9ebca2911c87
#
_entry.id   a622facc14a7785c1d2d9ebca2911c87
#
_cell.length_a   1.000
_cell.length_b   1.000
_cell.length_c   1.000
_cell.angle_alpha   90.00
_cell.angle_beta   90.00
_cell.angle_gamma   90.00
#
_symmetry.space_group_name_H-M   'P 1'
#
loop_
_entity.id
_entity.type
_entity.pdbx_description
1 polymer ?
#
loop_
_entity_poly.entity_id
_entity_poly.type
_entity_poly.pdbx_seq_one_letter_code
_entity_poly.pdbx_strand_id
1 'polypeptide(L)'
;MATSTRKVEAEPAAAGPRLLDGEYPGTVDATDARHWRHVYTELVRFTEEALALSRQSQSALEPERAGPLDTHLQLITRQLDRLRTRLEFWTQKVRHAGDQPVG
;
A
#
# COMPACT_ATOMS: atom_id res chain seq x y z
N MET A 1 14.64 -28.69 -5.14
CA MET A 1 14.33 -28.01 -5.23
C MET A 1 13.91 -27.23 -5.18
N ALA A 2 13.91 -27.32 -5.05
CA ALA A 2 13.42 -26.44 -4.92
C ALA A 2 13.19 -25.68 -4.86
N THR A 3 13.06 -25.57 -4.69
CA THR A 3 12.69 -24.72 -4.60
C THR A 3 12.74 -23.89 -4.46
N SER A 4 12.84 -24.06 -4.28
CA SER A 4 12.76 -23.13 -4.11
C SER A 4 12.84 -22.32 -4.14
N THR A 5 12.96 -22.61 -4.10
CA THR A 5 12.93 -21.65 -4.19
C THR A 5 12.76 -20.90 -4.35
N ARG A 6 12.55 -20.98 -4.13
CA ARG A 6 12.20 -20.11 -4.24
C ARG A 6 12.32 -19.34 -4.07
N LYS A 7 12.40 -19.38 -3.76
CA LYS A 7 12.34 -18.44 -3.59
C LYS A 7 12.62 -17.62 -3.55
N VAL A 8 12.84 -18.17 -3.20
CA VAL A 8 12.94 -17.22 -3.25
C VAL A 8 13.02 -16.46 -3.42
N GLU A 9 12.94 -16.56 -3.26
CA GLU A 9 12.88 -15.73 -3.53
C GLU A 9 12.92 -14.82 -3.37
N ALA A 10 13.04 -15.00 -2.77
CA ALA A 10 12.98 -14.12 -2.46
C ALA A 10 13.26 -13.06 -2.79
N GLU A 11 13.20 -12.94 -2.88
CA GLU A 11 13.46 -11.98 -3.47
C GLU A 11 13.75 -10.86 -3.29
N PRO A 12 14.13 -10.63 -3.38
CA PRO A 12 14.71 -9.37 -3.09
C PRO A 12 13.65 -8.36 -2.92
N ALA A 13 13.20 -8.28 -1.76
CA ALA A 13 12.11 -7.41 -1.43
C ALA A 13 12.44 -5.95 -1.69
N ALA A 14 13.71 -5.62 -1.74
CA ALA A 14 14.12 -4.26 -1.99
C ALA A 14 13.88 -3.82 -3.42
N ALA A 15 13.68 -4.74 -4.32
CA ALA A 15 13.65 -4.44 -5.73
C ALA A 15 12.31 -3.96 -6.25
N GLY A 16 11.26 -4.00 -5.47
CA GLY A 16 9.96 -3.59 -5.97
C GLY A 16 8.93 -3.40 -4.86
N PRO A 17 7.71 -3.02 -5.23
CA PRO A 17 6.66 -2.80 -4.24
C PRO A 17 6.23 -4.10 -3.61
N ARG A 18 5.79 -4.01 -2.37
CA ARG A 18 5.17 -5.15 -1.72
C ARG A 18 3.79 -5.34 -2.26
N LEU A 19 3.49 -6.57 -2.62
CA LEU A 19 2.17 -6.92 -3.15
C LEU A 19 1.39 -7.67 -2.09
N LEU A 20 0.07 -7.53 -2.16
CA LEU A 20 -0.84 -8.29 -1.32
C LEU A 20 -1.08 -9.66 -1.96
N ASP A 21 -1.53 -10.61 -1.13
CA ASP A 21 -1.84 -11.94 -1.62
C ASP A 21 -2.89 -11.87 -2.73
N GLY A 22 -2.59 -12.50 -3.84
CA GLY A 22 -3.50 -12.51 -4.97
C GLY A 22 -3.40 -11.30 -5.87
N GLU A 23 -2.62 -10.31 -5.48
CA GLU A 23 -2.47 -9.11 -6.29
C GLU A 23 -1.59 -9.42 -7.51
N TYR A 24 -2.13 -9.15 -8.69
CA TYR A 24 -1.42 -9.39 -9.94
C TYR A 24 -1.41 -8.11 -10.77
N PRO A 25 -0.31 -7.34 -10.69
CA PRO A 25 -0.23 -6.05 -11.41
C PRO A 25 -0.34 -6.16 -12.92
N GLY A 26 -0.06 -7.33 -13.47
CA GLY A 26 -0.18 -7.55 -14.91
C GLY A 26 -1.58 -7.86 -15.40
N THR A 27 -2.56 -7.88 -14.51
CA THR A 27 -3.91 -8.22 -14.92
C THR A 27 -4.43 -7.24 -15.98
N VAL A 28 -5.21 -7.78 -16.92
CA VAL A 28 -5.91 -6.96 -17.90
C VAL A 28 -7.42 -6.94 -17.63
N ASP A 29 -7.83 -7.57 -16.55
CA ASP A 29 -9.24 -7.65 -16.18
C ASP A 29 -9.66 -6.40 -15.42
N ALA A 30 -10.61 -5.65 -16.00
CA ALA A 30 -11.09 -4.41 -15.38
C ALA A 30 -11.74 -4.66 -14.03
N THR A 31 -12.43 -5.77 -13.86
CA THR A 31 -13.06 -6.11 -12.58
C THR A 31 -12.00 -6.34 -11.51
N ASP A 32 -10.93 -7.03 -11.87
CA ASP A 32 -9.82 -7.28 -10.96
C ASP A 32 -9.14 -5.97 -10.58
N ALA A 33 -8.91 -5.09 -11.56
CA ALA A 33 -8.29 -3.79 -11.29
C ALA A 33 -9.15 -2.94 -10.35
N ARG A 34 -10.47 -2.94 -10.56
CA ARG A 34 -11.38 -2.20 -9.68
C ARG A 34 -11.37 -2.75 -8.25
N HIS A 35 -11.27 -4.08 -8.13
CA HIS A 35 -11.18 -4.73 -6.83
C HIS A 35 -9.94 -4.22 -6.08
N TRP A 36 -8.78 -4.21 -6.72
CA TRP A 36 -7.55 -3.79 -6.05
C TRP A 36 -7.54 -2.30 -5.78
N ARG A 37 -8.11 -1.48 -6.67
CA ARG A 37 -8.29 -0.06 -6.38
C ARG A 37 -9.11 0.12 -5.11
N HIS A 38 -10.19 -0.64 -4.96
CA HIS A 38 -11.02 -0.56 -3.77
C HIS A 38 -10.24 -0.97 -2.51
N VAL A 39 -9.51 -2.08 -2.60
CA VAL A 39 -8.70 -2.56 -1.46
C VAL A 39 -7.74 -1.47 -1.01
N TYR A 40 -7.00 -0.89 -1.95
CA TYR A 40 -6.01 0.13 -1.60
C TYR A 40 -6.66 1.43 -1.14
N THR A 41 -7.83 1.78 -1.66
CA THR A 41 -8.56 2.94 -1.17
C THR A 41 -8.89 2.78 0.31
N GLU A 42 -9.37 1.59 0.70
CA GLU A 42 -9.71 1.34 2.10
C GLU A 42 -8.46 1.31 2.97
N LEU A 43 -7.37 0.74 2.49
CA LEU A 43 -6.13 0.71 3.25
C LEU A 43 -5.56 2.12 3.46
N VAL A 44 -5.61 2.96 2.44
CA VAL A 44 -5.16 4.35 2.55
C VAL A 44 -6.01 5.08 3.57
N ARG A 45 -7.33 4.97 3.47
CA ARG A 45 -8.23 5.67 4.40
C ARG A 45 -7.99 5.22 5.83
N PHE A 46 -7.90 3.92 6.05
CA PHE A 46 -7.66 3.37 7.38
C PHE A 46 -6.33 3.88 7.95
N THR A 47 -5.28 3.88 7.13
CA THR A 47 -3.96 4.32 7.57
C THR A 47 -3.95 5.82 7.85
N GLU A 48 -4.66 6.62 7.06
CA GLU A 48 -4.80 8.05 7.32
C GLU A 48 -5.48 8.31 8.65
N GLU A 49 -6.53 7.55 8.97
CA GLU A 49 -7.22 7.69 10.24
C GLU A 49 -6.31 7.30 11.41
N ALA A 50 -5.56 6.21 11.25
CA ALA A 50 -4.62 5.78 12.28
C ALA A 50 -3.54 6.84 12.52
N LEU A 51 -3.04 7.44 11.44
CA LEU A 51 -2.03 8.49 11.54
C LEU A 51 -2.59 9.71 12.27
N ALA A 52 -3.81 10.11 11.95
CA ALA A 52 -4.44 11.26 12.60
C ALA A 52 -4.61 11.02 14.10
N LEU A 53 -5.07 9.83 14.47
CA LEU A 53 -5.23 9.48 15.90
C LEU A 53 -3.89 9.46 16.61
N SER A 54 -2.86 8.94 15.97
CA SER A 54 -1.52 8.89 16.57
C SER A 54 -0.94 10.29 16.76
N ARG A 55 -1.20 11.20 15.82
CA ARG A 55 -0.75 12.58 15.96
C ARG A 55 -1.46 13.29 17.10
N GLN A 56 -2.74 13.03 17.29
CA GLN A 56 -3.47 13.57 18.43
C GLN A 56 -2.88 13.07 19.75
N SER A 57 -2.55 11.77 19.82
CA SER A 57 -1.93 11.21 21.00
C SER A 57 -0.57 11.84 21.25
N GLN A 58 0.22 12.06 20.20
CA GLN A 58 1.53 12.67 20.35
C GLN A 58 1.45 14.08 20.94
N SER A 59 0.49 14.87 20.47
CA SER A 59 0.37 16.25 20.96
C SER A 59 -0.08 16.32 22.40
N ALA A 60 -0.63 15.23 22.94
CA ALA A 60 -1.02 15.15 24.35
C ALA A 60 0.10 14.63 25.25
N LEU A 61 1.22 14.17 24.69
CA LEU A 61 2.32 13.61 25.46
C LEU A 61 3.34 14.67 25.85
N GLU A 62 4.02 14.42 26.97
CA GLU A 62 5.17 15.23 27.32
C GLU A 62 6.32 14.97 26.36
N PRO A 63 7.19 15.97 26.14
CA PRO A 63 8.25 15.85 25.15
C PRO A 63 9.13 14.60 25.28
N GLU A 64 9.46 14.20 26.51
CA GLU A 64 10.32 13.04 26.69
C GLU A 64 9.65 11.74 26.28
N ARG A 65 8.34 11.71 26.16
CA ARG A 65 7.60 10.53 25.75
C ARG A 65 7.24 10.56 24.26
N ALA A 66 7.40 11.72 23.63
CA ALA A 66 6.99 11.87 22.24
C ALA A 66 7.97 11.22 21.24
N GLY A 67 9.22 11.04 21.64
CA GLY A 67 10.25 10.52 20.74
C GLY A 67 9.93 9.14 20.16
N PRO A 68 9.63 8.13 21.00
CA PRO A 68 9.27 6.81 20.45
C PRO A 68 8.04 6.83 19.57
N LEU A 69 7.06 7.65 19.91
CA LEU A 69 5.86 7.78 19.10
C LEU A 69 6.17 8.47 17.79
N ASP A 70 7.12 9.41 17.79
CA ASP A 70 7.54 10.09 16.57
C ASP A 70 8.11 9.10 15.56
N THR A 71 8.92 8.16 16.01
CA THR A 71 9.44 7.10 15.15
C THR A 71 8.30 6.27 14.56
N HIS A 72 7.33 5.94 15.40
CA HIS A 72 6.16 5.19 14.96
C HIS A 72 5.38 5.96 13.88
N LEU A 73 5.20 7.26 14.08
CA LEU A 73 4.52 8.11 13.10
C LEU A 73 5.25 8.14 11.77
N GLN A 74 6.58 8.17 11.80
CA GLN A 74 7.37 8.12 10.58
C GLN A 74 7.15 6.82 9.82
N LEU A 75 7.06 5.71 10.53
CA LEU A 75 6.80 4.42 9.89
C LEU A 75 5.43 4.37 9.25
N ILE A 76 4.41 4.89 9.95
CA ILE A 76 3.06 4.95 9.41
C ILE A 76 3.03 5.83 8.16
N THR A 77 3.72 6.96 8.20
CA THR A 77 3.78 7.89 7.07
C THR A 77 4.39 7.22 5.84
N ARG A 78 5.48 6.48 6.02
CA ARG A 78 6.10 5.75 4.92
C ARG A 78 5.18 4.69 4.36
N GLN A 79 4.48 3.99 5.24
CA GLN A 79 3.52 2.98 4.79
C GLN A 79 2.38 3.63 4.00
N LEU A 80 1.89 4.77 4.46
CA LEU A 80 0.84 5.49 3.77
C LEU A 80 1.31 5.91 2.37
N ASP A 81 2.54 6.40 2.26
CA ASP A 81 3.08 6.78 0.95
C ASP A 81 3.13 5.59 0.00
N ARG A 82 3.54 4.42 0.49
CA ARG A 82 3.56 3.22 -0.35
C ARG A 82 2.15 2.83 -0.77
N LEU A 83 1.21 2.89 0.14
CA LEU A 83 -0.18 2.54 -0.18
C LEU A 83 -0.76 3.51 -1.21
N ARG A 84 -0.47 4.80 -1.09
CA ARG A 84 -0.92 5.78 -2.07
C ARG A 84 -0.34 5.54 -3.44
N THR A 85 0.93 5.14 -3.49
CA THR A 85 1.57 4.80 -4.77
C THR A 85 0.88 3.60 -5.40
N ARG A 86 0.55 2.57 -4.60
CA ARG A 86 -0.16 1.42 -5.13
C ARG A 86 -1.59 1.79 -5.56
N LEU A 87 -2.24 2.65 -4.80
CA LEU A 87 -3.58 3.12 -5.18
C LEU A 87 -3.54 3.85 -6.51
N GLU A 88 -2.53 4.69 -6.71
CA GLU A 88 -2.39 5.40 -7.98
C GLU A 88 -2.17 4.43 -9.13
N PHE A 89 -1.35 3.41 -8.91
CA PHE A 89 -1.14 2.38 -9.93
C PHE A 89 -2.46 1.74 -10.35
N TRP A 90 -3.27 1.31 -9.37
CA TRP A 90 -4.53 0.64 -9.69
C TRP A 90 -5.57 1.61 -10.26
N THR A 91 -5.54 2.88 -9.84
CA THR A 91 -6.40 3.90 -10.40
C THR A 91 -6.11 4.08 -11.89
N GLN A 92 -4.84 4.15 -12.27
CA GLN A 92 -4.46 4.25 -13.67
C GLN A 92 -4.85 2.99 -14.43
N LYS A 93 -4.70 1.83 -13.80
CA LYS A 93 -5.08 0.57 -14.41
C LYS A 93 -6.57 0.54 -14.74
N VAL A 94 -7.41 1.02 -13.82
CA VAL A 94 -8.85 1.09 -14.04
C VAL A 94 -9.16 2.04 -15.18
N ARG A 95 -8.50 3.19 -15.24
CA ARG A 95 -8.71 4.15 -16.33
C ARG A 95 -8.36 3.55 -17.69
N HIS A 96 -7.23 2.86 -17.75
CA HIS A 96 -6.81 2.22 -19.00
C HIS A 96 -7.79 1.14 -19.43
N ALA A 97 -8.29 0.37 -18.49
CA ALA A 97 -9.26 -0.66 -18.80
C ALA A 97 -10.56 -0.05 -19.35
N GLY A 98 -10.97 1.10 -18.78
CA GLY A 98 -12.17 1.78 -19.22
C GLY A 98 -12.02 2.47 -20.58
N ASP A 99 -10.79 2.86 -20.91
CA ASP A 99 -10.51 3.59 -22.14
C ASP A 99 -10.21 2.67 -23.32
N GLN A 100 -9.99 1.38 -23.07
CA GLN A 100 -9.68 0.47 -24.16
C GLN A 100 -10.89 0.26 -25.06
N PRO A 101 -10.67 0.25 -26.36
CA PRO A 101 -11.78 -0.01 -27.27
C PRO A 101 -12.34 -1.39 -27.05
N VAL A 102 -13.63 -1.48 -27.13
CA VAL A 102 -14.32 -2.75 -27.03
C VAL A 102 -14.17 -3.46 -28.36
N GLY A 103 -13.61 -4.60 -28.29
CA GLY A 103 -13.47 -5.23 -29.52
C GLY A 103 -12.89 -6.13 -30.00
#